data_68809ea5b21337d4907f0bd157512e0a
#
_entry.id   68809ea5b21337d4907f0bd157512e0a
#
_cell.length_a   1.000
_cell.length_b   1.000
_cell.length_c   1.000
_cell.angle_alpha   90.00
_cell.angle_beta   90.00
_cell.angle_gamma   90.00
#
_symmetry.space_group_name_H-M   'P 1'
#
loop_
_entity.id
_entity.type
_entity.pdbx_description
1 polymer ?
#
loop_
_entity_poly.entity_id
_entity_poly.type
_entity_poly.pdbx_seq_one_letter_code
_entity_poly.pdbx_strand_id
1 'polypeptide(L)'
;MADAIAQGIHDVDPAVAVKVFNVSRQDKNDILTSVFRSKGILVGSSTMNNVMMPKIAGMLEEITGLRFRAKKAGAFGSYGWNGGAVDRIHSRLTDAGFETAVGLKAKWRPDGKAMQLCREHGQCIAKQWALAPLTTTFNTINVEKETQTIEEPVVLVEPSVELEKTAKEVTLSKDAKQCMLCSVCNWVYDPEIGEPNQGVEPNTPWSLVPDDFLCPECHLGKDVFMEIKSLEDK
;
A
#
# COMPACT_ATOMS: atom_id res chain seq x y z
N MET A 1 13.90 -12.63 8.36
CA MET A 1 13.57 -11.58 7.38
C MET A 1 14.24 -10.24 7.74
N ALA A 2 13.96 -9.63 8.90
CA ALA A 2 14.54 -8.34 9.26
C ALA A 2 16.07 -8.30 9.14
N ASP A 3 16.77 -9.28 9.72
CA ASP A 3 18.24 -9.35 9.66
C ASP A 3 18.77 -9.52 8.23
N ALA A 4 18.06 -10.28 7.38
CA ALA A 4 18.46 -10.46 5.98
C ALA A 4 18.26 -9.16 5.17
N ILE A 5 17.18 -8.40 5.45
CA ILE A 5 16.97 -7.08 4.83
C ILE A 5 18.04 -6.11 5.31
N ALA A 6 18.36 -6.08 6.61
CA ALA A 6 19.44 -5.26 7.17
C ALA A 6 20.78 -5.59 6.51
N GLN A 7 21.11 -6.87 6.34
CA GLN A 7 22.29 -7.31 5.64
C GLN A 7 22.33 -6.81 4.19
N GLY A 8 21.20 -6.89 3.49
CA GLY A 8 21.08 -6.37 2.13
C GLY A 8 21.31 -4.87 2.02
N ILE A 9 20.87 -4.10 3.00
CA ILE A 9 21.16 -2.65 3.08
C ILE A 9 22.67 -2.42 3.26
N HIS A 10 23.30 -3.14 4.16
CA HIS A 10 24.76 -3.04 4.41
C HIS A 10 25.60 -3.51 3.22
N ASP A 11 25.12 -4.43 2.39
CA ASP A 11 25.79 -4.85 1.16
C ASP A 11 25.95 -3.69 0.17
N VAL A 12 25.01 -2.74 0.17
CA VAL A 12 25.04 -1.58 -0.73
C VAL A 12 25.81 -0.41 -0.11
N ASP A 13 25.56 -0.14 1.17
CA ASP A 13 26.24 0.93 1.89
C ASP A 13 26.53 0.50 3.35
N PRO A 14 27.76 0.04 3.62
CA PRO A 14 28.16 -0.38 4.96
C PRO A 14 28.16 0.76 6.01
N ALA A 15 28.13 2.02 5.58
CA ALA A 15 28.10 3.18 6.49
C ALA A 15 26.69 3.50 7.03
N VAL A 16 25.65 2.91 6.43
CA VAL A 16 24.28 3.12 6.91
C VAL A 16 24.08 2.46 8.27
N ALA A 17 23.69 3.24 9.27
CA ALA A 17 23.35 2.72 10.58
C ALA A 17 21.94 2.07 10.55
N VAL A 18 21.90 0.75 10.56
CA VAL A 18 20.64 -0.03 10.63
C VAL A 18 20.45 -0.54 12.06
N LYS A 19 19.30 -0.25 12.66
CA LYS A 19 18.90 -0.76 13.97
C LYS A 19 17.69 -1.69 13.79
N VAL A 20 17.80 -2.90 14.33
CA VAL A 20 16.72 -3.88 14.31
C VAL A 20 16.09 -3.97 15.69
N PHE A 21 14.77 -3.81 15.76
CA PHE A 21 14.00 -3.86 17.00
C PHE A 21 12.96 -4.98 16.97
N ASN A 22 12.76 -5.61 18.13
CA ASN A 22 11.65 -6.50 18.36
C ASN A 22 10.63 -5.81 19.26
N VAL A 23 9.52 -5.35 18.66
CA VAL A 23 8.44 -4.60 19.34
C VAL A 23 7.84 -5.35 20.54
N SER A 24 7.97 -6.68 20.57
CA SER A 24 7.45 -7.49 21.68
C SER A 24 8.38 -7.55 22.89
N ARG A 25 9.66 -7.22 22.72
CA ARG A 25 10.72 -7.39 23.72
C ARG A 25 11.39 -6.10 24.18
N GLN A 26 11.29 -5.05 23.39
CA GLN A 26 11.96 -3.77 23.62
C GLN A 26 10.96 -2.70 24.01
N ASP A 27 11.44 -1.68 24.71
CA ASP A 27 10.62 -0.55 25.12
C ASP A 27 10.19 0.27 23.88
N LYS A 28 8.91 0.62 23.85
CA LYS A 28 8.36 1.36 22.70
C LYS A 28 8.92 2.75 22.55
N ASN A 29 9.29 3.43 23.65
CA ASN A 29 9.83 4.79 23.62
C ASN A 29 11.23 4.81 23.01
N ASP A 30 12.03 3.77 23.25
CA ASP A 30 13.33 3.58 22.61
C ASP A 30 13.18 3.40 21.09
N ILE A 31 12.17 2.61 20.70
CA ILE A 31 11.85 2.41 19.28
C ILE A 31 11.41 3.73 18.66
N LEU A 32 10.46 4.45 19.26
CA LEU A 32 9.98 5.74 18.77
C LEU A 32 11.10 6.78 18.70
N THR A 33 11.97 6.84 19.71
CA THR A 33 13.15 7.71 19.68
C THR A 33 14.05 7.40 18.48
N SER A 34 14.22 6.12 18.16
CA SER A 34 14.99 5.71 17.00
C SER A 34 14.28 6.04 15.68
N VAL A 35 12.96 5.93 15.63
CA VAL A 35 12.14 6.38 14.48
C VAL A 35 12.32 7.88 14.25
N PHE A 36 12.30 8.71 15.30
CA PHE A 36 12.57 10.15 15.17
C PHE A 36 13.89 10.46 14.51
N ARG A 37 14.94 9.73 14.85
CA ARG A 37 16.31 9.93 14.36
C ARG A 37 16.58 9.27 13.01
N SER A 38 15.73 8.38 12.54
CA SER A 38 15.92 7.65 11.29
C SER A 38 15.46 8.44 10.07
N LYS A 39 16.05 8.18 8.92
CA LYS A 39 15.59 8.66 7.60
C LYS A 39 14.44 7.81 7.07
N GLY A 40 14.40 6.54 7.44
CA GLY A 40 13.35 5.62 7.03
C GLY A 40 13.17 4.48 8.02
N ILE A 41 12.05 3.80 7.93
CA ILE A 41 11.66 2.66 8.77
C ILE A 41 11.18 1.50 7.92
N LEU A 42 11.50 0.30 8.35
CA LEU A 42 10.96 -0.94 7.78
C LEU A 42 10.17 -1.65 8.87
N VAL A 43 8.89 -1.86 8.63
CA VAL A 43 7.99 -2.47 9.60
C VAL A 43 7.61 -3.87 9.15
N GLY A 44 7.86 -4.85 10.02
CA GLY A 44 7.60 -6.25 9.73
C GLY A 44 6.58 -6.88 10.67
N SER A 45 5.71 -7.73 10.11
CA SER A 45 4.76 -8.52 10.89
C SER A 45 4.47 -9.86 10.24
N SER A 46 4.24 -10.88 11.05
CA SER A 46 3.51 -12.06 10.58
C SER A 46 2.03 -11.72 10.44
N THR A 47 1.36 -12.38 9.51
CA THR A 47 -0.10 -12.30 9.38
C THR A 47 -0.75 -13.23 10.38
N MET A 48 -1.67 -12.69 11.19
CA MET A 48 -2.53 -13.41 12.12
C MET A 48 -3.96 -12.94 11.90
N ASN A 49 -4.88 -13.86 11.59
CA ASN A 49 -6.29 -13.54 11.30
C ASN A 49 -6.45 -12.45 10.22
N ASN A 50 -5.69 -12.55 9.14
CA ASN A 50 -5.65 -11.58 8.02
C ASN A 50 -5.20 -10.15 8.40
N VAL A 51 -4.64 -9.96 9.59
CA VAL A 51 -4.14 -8.67 10.06
C VAL A 51 -2.71 -8.77 10.58
N MET A 52 -2.08 -7.63 10.83
CA MET A 52 -0.77 -7.57 11.50
C MET A 52 -0.88 -7.93 12.99
N MET A 53 0.23 -8.30 13.59
CA MET A 53 0.30 -8.59 15.03
C MET A 53 -0.12 -7.36 15.86
N PRO A 54 -0.88 -7.54 16.98
CA PRO A 54 -1.44 -6.44 17.76
C PRO A 54 -0.41 -5.39 18.24
N LYS A 55 0.78 -5.84 18.64
CA LYS A 55 1.83 -4.91 19.09
C LYS A 55 2.37 -4.05 17.95
N ILE A 56 2.40 -4.56 16.73
CA ILE A 56 2.76 -3.78 15.53
C ILE A 56 1.66 -2.76 15.21
N ALA A 57 0.40 -3.18 15.29
CA ALA A 57 -0.74 -2.28 15.09
C ALA A 57 -0.71 -1.10 16.07
N GLY A 58 -0.51 -1.38 17.37
CA GLY A 58 -0.38 -0.31 18.39
C GLY A 58 0.79 0.62 18.15
N MET A 59 1.95 0.10 17.73
CA MET A 59 3.11 0.93 17.38
C MET A 59 2.84 1.82 16.16
N LEU A 60 2.17 1.29 15.15
CA LEU A 60 1.82 2.07 13.96
C LEU A 60 0.80 3.17 14.26
N GLU A 61 -0.14 2.93 15.19
CA GLU A 61 -1.09 3.94 15.62
C GLU A 61 -0.38 5.13 16.28
N GLU A 62 0.60 4.86 17.17
CA GLU A 62 1.42 5.91 17.77
C GLU A 62 2.26 6.66 16.73
N ILE A 63 2.89 5.94 15.79
CA ILE A 63 3.66 6.53 14.68
C ILE A 63 2.77 7.45 13.83
N THR A 64 1.54 7.02 13.53
CA THR A 64 0.57 7.82 12.80
C THR A 64 0.22 9.11 13.54
N GLY A 65 -0.01 9.02 14.86
CA GLY A 65 -0.31 10.16 15.72
C GLY A 65 0.83 11.20 15.79
N LEU A 66 2.07 10.76 15.67
CA LEU A 66 3.25 11.63 15.68
C LEU A 66 3.48 12.39 14.37
N ARG A 67 2.78 12.05 13.30
CA ARG A 67 2.78 12.75 12.01
C ARG A 67 4.17 13.05 11.47
N PHE A 68 4.99 12.03 11.34
CA PHE A 68 6.33 12.16 10.76
C PHE A 68 6.24 12.68 9.31
N ARG A 69 7.17 13.56 8.95
CA ARG A 69 7.24 14.13 7.59
C ARG A 69 8.60 13.82 6.97
N ALA A 70 8.63 13.74 5.64
CA ALA A 70 9.84 13.52 4.86
C ALA A 70 10.63 12.26 5.27
N LYS A 71 9.92 11.20 5.68
CA LYS A 71 10.50 9.90 5.99
C LYS A 71 10.04 8.84 5.02
N LYS A 72 10.91 7.88 4.77
CA LYS A 72 10.61 6.74 3.93
C LYS A 72 10.21 5.55 4.77
N ALA A 73 9.34 4.70 4.22
CA ALA A 73 8.93 3.50 4.92
C ALA A 73 8.79 2.31 3.96
N GLY A 74 8.84 1.10 4.52
CA GLY A 74 8.53 -0.12 3.81
C GLY A 74 7.93 -1.15 4.75
N ALA A 75 7.19 -2.10 4.16
CA ALA A 75 6.52 -3.16 4.88
C ALA A 75 7.08 -4.52 4.47
N PHE A 76 7.21 -5.46 5.42
CA PHE A 76 7.56 -6.84 5.10
C PHE A 76 6.86 -7.81 6.05
N GLY A 77 6.72 -9.07 5.65
CA GLY A 77 6.11 -10.02 6.55
C GLY A 77 5.93 -11.41 5.99
N SER A 78 5.53 -12.33 6.86
CA SER A 78 5.21 -13.69 6.49
C SER A 78 3.72 -13.98 6.70
N TYR A 79 3.21 -14.95 5.94
CA TYR A 79 1.82 -15.39 6.00
C TYR A 79 1.70 -16.89 5.72
N GLY A 80 0.61 -17.50 6.20
CA GLY A 80 0.27 -18.90 5.90
C GLY A 80 -0.63 -19.00 4.66
N TRP A 81 -1.88 -18.65 4.84
CA TRP A 81 -2.90 -18.71 3.78
C TRP A 81 -3.10 -17.36 3.09
N ASN A 82 -3.39 -16.31 3.85
CA ASN A 82 -3.64 -14.95 3.37
C ASN A 82 -2.63 -13.96 3.94
N GLY A 83 -2.13 -13.05 3.11
CA GLY A 83 -1.02 -12.16 3.42
C GLY A 83 -1.40 -10.73 3.81
N GLY A 84 -2.50 -10.50 4.51
CA GLY A 84 -3.03 -9.15 4.76
C GLY A 84 -2.20 -8.21 5.66
N ALA A 85 -1.22 -8.72 6.42
CA ALA A 85 -0.45 -7.88 7.34
C ALA A 85 0.39 -6.83 6.61
N VAL A 86 1.08 -7.21 5.54
CA VAL A 86 2.00 -6.31 4.80
C VAL A 86 1.24 -5.16 4.16
N ASP A 87 0.09 -5.44 3.55
CA ASP A 87 -0.74 -4.42 2.90
C ASP A 87 -1.32 -3.44 3.90
N ARG A 88 -1.79 -3.94 5.04
CA ARG A 88 -2.28 -3.09 6.14
C ARG A 88 -1.18 -2.22 6.75
N ILE A 89 0.05 -2.75 6.91
CA ILE A 89 1.20 -1.95 7.35
C ILE A 89 1.50 -0.87 6.33
N HIS A 90 1.52 -1.22 5.04
CA HIS A 90 1.77 -0.29 3.96
C HIS A 90 0.73 0.86 3.96
N SER A 91 -0.57 0.52 4.01
CA SER A 91 -1.65 1.52 4.09
C SER A 91 -1.48 2.44 5.30
N ARG A 92 -1.23 1.90 6.51
CA ARG A 92 -1.03 2.70 7.72
C ARG A 92 0.17 3.63 7.63
N LEU A 93 1.28 3.18 7.03
CA LEU A 93 2.46 4.02 6.82
C LEU A 93 2.18 5.14 5.79
N THR A 94 1.42 4.84 4.75
CA THR A 94 0.99 5.84 3.77
C THR A 94 0.06 6.88 4.41
N ASP A 95 -0.93 6.44 5.19
CA ASP A 95 -1.85 7.32 5.94
C ASP A 95 -1.10 8.20 6.95
N ALA A 96 0.00 7.68 7.53
CA ALA A 96 0.88 8.43 8.43
C ALA A 96 1.77 9.45 7.70
N GLY A 97 1.74 9.52 6.37
CA GLY A 97 2.48 10.48 5.56
C GLY A 97 3.90 10.06 5.19
N PHE A 98 4.22 8.76 5.26
CA PHE A 98 5.50 8.23 4.79
C PHE A 98 5.49 8.02 3.27
N GLU A 99 6.64 8.22 2.64
CA GLU A 99 6.91 7.75 1.28
C GLU A 99 7.19 6.25 1.33
N THR A 100 6.23 5.43 0.86
CA THR A 100 6.29 3.98 1.03
C THR A 100 6.91 3.27 -0.17
N ALA A 101 7.80 2.31 0.12
CA ALA A 101 8.34 1.38 -0.86
C ALA A 101 7.47 0.13 -0.98
N VAL A 102 7.65 -0.61 -2.08
CA VAL A 102 6.95 -1.88 -2.32
C VAL A 102 7.18 -2.86 -1.16
N GLY A 103 6.11 -3.49 -0.70
CA GLY A 103 6.16 -4.45 0.41
C GLY A 103 6.73 -5.82 0.00
N LEU A 104 7.34 -6.52 0.94
CA LEU A 104 7.87 -7.87 0.75
C LEU A 104 7.05 -8.91 1.53
N LYS A 105 6.50 -9.90 0.84
CA LYS A 105 5.72 -11.00 1.44
C LYS A 105 6.46 -12.33 1.28
N ALA A 106 6.50 -13.13 2.34
CA ALA A 106 7.01 -14.51 2.30
C ALA A 106 5.94 -15.48 2.78
N LYS A 107 5.69 -16.55 2.01
CA LYS A 107 4.72 -17.59 2.40
C LYS A 107 5.36 -18.55 3.40
N TRP A 108 4.65 -18.86 4.48
CA TRP A 108 5.09 -19.73 5.58
C TRP A 108 6.39 -19.25 6.25
N ARG A 109 7.13 -20.18 6.84
CA ARG A 109 8.47 -19.90 7.36
C ARG A 109 9.40 -19.60 6.20
N PRO A 110 10.06 -18.42 6.16
CA PRO A 110 11.01 -18.09 5.10
C PRO A 110 12.12 -19.15 4.99
N ASP A 111 12.24 -19.74 3.82
CA ASP A 111 13.33 -20.64 3.44
C ASP A 111 14.56 -19.88 2.93
N GLY A 112 15.56 -20.59 2.44
CA GLY A 112 16.78 -19.98 1.91
C GLY A 112 16.53 -19.04 0.74
N LYS A 113 15.55 -19.35 -0.14
CA LYS A 113 15.18 -18.49 -1.27
C LYS A 113 14.48 -17.22 -0.80
N ALA A 114 13.53 -17.35 0.14
CA ALA A 114 12.85 -16.20 0.73
C ALA A 114 13.82 -15.30 1.51
N MET A 115 14.83 -15.85 2.18
CA MET A 115 15.86 -15.06 2.86
C MET A 115 16.77 -14.33 1.86
N GLN A 116 17.08 -14.93 0.72
CA GLN A 116 17.81 -14.27 -0.36
C GLN A 116 16.99 -13.12 -0.96
N LEU A 117 15.68 -13.30 -1.21
CA LEU A 117 14.78 -12.24 -1.64
C LEU A 117 14.70 -11.10 -0.59
N CYS A 118 14.74 -11.42 0.71
CA CYS A 118 14.81 -10.41 1.75
C CYS A 118 16.08 -9.56 1.63
N ARG A 119 17.23 -10.19 1.36
CA ARG A 119 18.52 -9.49 1.19
C ARG A 119 18.49 -8.60 -0.06
N GLU A 120 17.99 -9.11 -1.18
CA GLU A 120 17.83 -8.35 -2.43
C GLU A 120 16.87 -7.17 -2.25
N HIS A 121 15.79 -7.36 -1.51
CA HIS A 121 14.87 -6.28 -1.15
C HIS A 121 15.57 -5.17 -0.34
N GLY A 122 16.41 -5.55 0.63
CA GLY A 122 17.26 -4.62 1.37
C GLY A 122 18.18 -3.82 0.47
N GLN A 123 18.82 -4.48 -0.50
CA GLN A 123 19.68 -3.83 -1.49
C GLN A 123 18.89 -2.84 -2.38
N CYS A 124 17.69 -3.22 -2.81
CA CYS A 124 16.82 -2.38 -3.61
C CYS A 124 16.42 -1.12 -2.83
N ILE A 125 15.98 -1.28 -1.58
CA ILE A 125 15.61 -0.16 -0.69
C ILE A 125 16.80 0.78 -0.47
N ALA A 126 17.99 0.25 -0.18
CA ALA A 126 19.19 1.08 0.03
C ALA A 126 19.47 1.95 -1.20
N LYS A 127 19.44 1.36 -2.39
CA LYS A 127 19.62 2.08 -3.67
C LYS A 127 18.55 3.16 -3.87
N GLN A 128 17.27 2.82 -3.69
CA GLN A 128 16.17 3.78 -3.86
C GLN A 128 16.24 4.94 -2.87
N TRP A 129 16.60 4.67 -1.62
CA TRP A 129 16.65 5.70 -0.58
C TRP A 129 17.91 6.56 -0.63
N ALA A 130 19.01 6.05 -1.19
CA ALA A 130 20.23 6.82 -1.45
C ALA A 130 20.08 7.80 -2.61
N LEU A 131 19.31 7.45 -3.64
CA LEU A 131 19.15 8.25 -4.85
C LEU A 131 18.20 9.46 -4.68
N ALA A 132 17.43 9.53 -3.60
CA ALA A 132 16.56 10.67 -3.33
C ALA A 132 17.39 11.76 -2.61
N PRO A 133 17.73 12.88 -3.27
CA PRO A 133 18.36 14.01 -2.59
C PRO A 133 17.41 14.49 -1.49
N LEU A 134 17.95 14.70 -0.28
CA LEU A 134 17.26 15.44 0.76
C LEU A 134 17.12 16.89 0.26
N THR A 135 16.04 17.20 -0.43
CA THR A 135 15.61 18.58 -0.64
C THR A 135 15.11 19.15 0.69
N THR A 136 16.02 19.28 1.64
CA THR A 136 15.82 20.15 2.79
C THR A 136 16.32 21.53 2.39
N THR A 137 15.58 22.22 1.56
CA THR A 137 15.64 23.67 1.53
C THR A 137 15.07 24.14 2.85
N PHE A 138 15.94 24.38 3.83
CA PHE A 138 15.62 25.25 4.93
C PHE A 138 15.46 26.66 4.33
N ASN A 139 14.26 27.00 3.87
CA ASN A 139 13.92 28.37 3.65
C ASN A 139 13.88 29.04 5.02
N THR A 140 14.95 29.77 5.32
CA THR A 140 14.96 30.78 6.37
C THR A 140 13.78 31.70 6.06
N ILE A 141 12.79 31.69 6.94
CA ILE A 141 11.65 32.60 6.84
C ILE A 141 12.18 33.99 7.18
N ASN A 142 12.53 34.77 6.16
CA ASN A 142 12.63 36.22 6.31
C ASN A 142 11.19 36.75 6.32
N VAL A 143 10.78 37.20 7.48
CA VAL A 143 9.55 37.98 7.67
C VAL A 143 9.83 39.39 7.15
N GLU A 144 9.53 39.63 5.90
CA GLU A 144 9.28 40.99 5.40
C GLU A 144 7.95 41.03 4.68
N LYS A 145 7.12 41.93 5.15
CA LYS A 145 5.80 42.24 4.62
C LYS A 145 5.93 42.83 3.23
N GLU A 146 5.20 42.31 2.29
CA GLU A 146 4.67 43.15 1.21
C GLU A 146 3.36 42.57 0.67
N THR A 147 2.36 43.39 0.76
CA THR A 147 1.02 43.27 0.19
C THR A 147 1.09 43.51 -1.30
N GLN A 148 0.77 42.54 -2.12
CA GLN A 148 0.43 42.81 -3.52
C GLN A 148 -0.78 42.01 -3.98
N THR A 149 -1.70 42.74 -4.49
CA THR A 149 -2.95 42.44 -5.17
C THR A 149 -2.74 41.47 -6.32
N ILE A 150 -3.51 40.39 -6.37
CA ILE A 150 -3.52 39.45 -7.50
C ILE A 150 -4.74 39.76 -8.36
N GLU A 151 -4.50 40.22 -9.59
CA GLU A 151 -5.47 40.19 -10.67
C GLU A 151 -5.31 38.88 -11.44
N GLU A 152 -6.43 38.17 -11.63
CA GLU A 152 -6.52 36.98 -12.48
C GLU A 152 -6.45 37.36 -13.96
N PRO A 153 -6.06 36.41 -14.83
CA PRO A 153 -6.97 36.05 -15.89
C PRO A 153 -7.21 34.54 -16.03
N VAL A 154 -8.47 34.20 -16.00
CA VAL A 154 -9.03 32.90 -16.40
C VAL A 154 -8.86 32.74 -17.91
N VAL A 155 -8.21 31.69 -18.33
CA VAL A 155 -8.27 31.20 -19.72
C VAL A 155 -8.97 29.86 -19.73
N LEU A 156 -10.21 29.87 -20.19
CA LEU A 156 -10.98 28.69 -20.56
C LEU A 156 -10.46 28.14 -21.89
N VAL A 157 -9.99 26.90 -21.89
CA VAL A 157 -9.77 26.12 -23.12
C VAL A 157 -10.70 24.93 -23.09
N GLU A 158 -11.70 24.97 -23.96
CA GLU A 158 -12.54 23.80 -24.28
C GLU A 158 -11.81 22.88 -25.24
N PRO A 159 -11.79 21.58 -25.07
CA PRO A 159 -11.49 20.66 -26.15
C PRO A 159 -12.79 20.09 -26.71
N SER A 160 -13.13 20.51 -27.91
CA SER A 160 -14.05 19.82 -28.79
C SER A 160 -13.37 18.59 -29.37
N VAL A 161 -13.86 17.39 -29.04
CA VAL A 161 -13.61 16.19 -29.84
C VAL A 161 -14.94 15.50 -30.05
N GLU A 162 -15.38 15.56 -31.29
CA GLU A 162 -16.47 14.73 -31.81
C GLU A 162 -16.00 13.26 -31.82
N LEU A 163 -16.78 12.39 -31.19
CA LEU A 163 -16.64 10.95 -31.32
C LEU A 163 -17.94 10.39 -31.87
N GLU A 164 -17.81 9.81 -33.06
CA GLU A 164 -18.87 9.17 -33.81
C GLU A 164 -19.53 8.04 -33.01
N LYS A 165 -20.86 8.10 -33.00
CA LYS A 165 -21.74 7.09 -32.44
C LYS A 165 -21.78 5.87 -33.36
N THR A 166 -21.35 4.72 -32.88
CA THR A 166 -21.88 3.44 -33.32
C THR A 166 -22.57 2.77 -32.14
N ALA A 167 -23.86 3.01 -32.07
CA ALA A 167 -24.74 2.33 -31.15
C ALA A 167 -24.89 0.86 -31.58
N LYS A 168 -24.42 -0.06 -30.74
CA LYS A 168 -25.03 -1.39 -30.63
C LYS A 168 -25.76 -1.41 -29.30
N GLU A 169 -27.09 -1.39 -29.41
CA GLU A 169 -27.98 -1.73 -28.30
C GLU A 169 -27.68 -3.15 -27.82
N VAL A 170 -27.00 -3.24 -26.69
CA VAL A 170 -26.97 -4.46 -25.89
C VAL A 170 -27.99 -4.25 -24.78
N THR A 171 -29.05 -5.01 -24.83
CA THR A 171 -30.05 -5.09 -23.76
C THR A 171 -29.36 -5.44 -22.47
N LEU A 172 -29.24 -4.46 -21.57
CA LEU A 172 -28.68 -4.63 -20.21
C LEU A 172 -29.62 -5.57 -19.43
N SER A 173 -29.16 -6.81 -19.25
CA SER A 173 -29.77 -7.76 -18.33
C SER A 173 -29.53 -7.30 -16.87
N LYS A 174 -30.36 -7.76 -15.94
CA LYS A 174 -30.28 -7.44 -14.51
C LYS A 174 -28.89 -7.75 -13.87
N ASP A 175 -28.08 -8.56 -14.54
CA ASP A 175 -26.75 -9.00 -14.10
C ASP A 175 -25.66 -7.91 -14.23
N ALA A 176 -25.93 -6.84 -14.98
CA ALA A 176 -24.95 -5.79 -15.29
C ALA A 176 -24.56 -4.90 -14.08
N LYS A 177 -25.32 -4.95 -12.98
CA LYS A 177 -25.08 -4.14 -11.76
C LYS A 177 -24.88 -4.96 -10.50
N GLN A 178 -24.69 -6.26 -10.64
CA GLN A 178 -24.60 -7.14 -9.49
C GLN A 178 -23.19 -7.15 -8.91
N CYS A 179 -23.03 -6.57 -7.71
CA CYS A 179 -21.80 -6.65 -6.96
C CYS A 179 -21.59 -8.06 -6.38
N MET A 180 -20.33 -8.51 -6.34
CA MET A 180 -19.94 -9.81 -5.83
C MET A 180 -19.04 -9.68 -4.62
N LEU A 181 -19.37 -10.39 -3.54
CA LEU A 181 -18.62 -10.37 -2.28
C LEU A 181 -17.68 -11.57 -2.21
N CYS A 182 -16.40 -11.34 -1.96
CA CYS A 182 -15.50 -12.42 -1.58
C CYS A 182 -15.84 -12.93 -0.18
N SER A 183 -16.25 -14.19 -0.07
CA SER A 183 -16.67 -14.81 1.20
C SER A 183 -15.54 -14.96 2.22
N VAL A 184 -14.29 -14.77 1.81
CA VAL A 184 -13.10 -14.98 2.65
C VAL A 184 -12.57 -13.69 3.25
N CYS A 185 -12.47 -12.62 2.47
CA CYS A 185 -11.90 -11.35 2.92
C CYS A 185 -12.89 -10.18 2.94
N ASN A 186 -14.13 -10.40 2.48
CA ASN A 186 -15.19 -9.40 2.33
C ASN A 186 -14.88 -8.27 1.31
N TRP A 187 -13.90 -8.47 0.43
CA TRP A 187 -13.71 -7.57 -0.69
C TRP A 187 -14.89 -7.66 -1.67
N VAL A 188 -15.33 -6.52 -2.18
CA VAL A 188 -16.48 -6.43 -3.08
C VAL A 188 -16.00 -6.09 -4.49
N TYR A 189 -16.36 -6.93 -5.45
CA TYR A 189 -16.27 -6.60 -6.86
C TYR A 189 -17.45 -5.71 -7.24
N ASP A 190 -17.16 -4.51 -7.72
CA ASP A 190 -18.14 -3.58 -8.24
C ASP A 190 -18.00 -3.53 -9.79
N PRO A 191 -19.00 -3.95 -10.55
CA PRO A 191 -18.95 -3.90 -12.01
C PRO A 191 -18.71 -2.49 -12.58
N GLU A 192 -19.16 -1.44 -11.90
CA GLU A 192 -18.98 -0.06 -12.36
C GLU A 192 -17.52 0.38 -12.29
N ILE A 193 -16.74 -0.19 -11.37
CA ILE A 193 -15.32 0.11 -11.16
C ILE A 193 -14.42 -0.85 -11.94
N GLY A 194 -14.79 -2.14 -12.01
CA GLY A 194 -13.96 -3.20 -12.56
C GLY A 194 -12.73 -3.51 -11.70
N GLU A 195 -11.71 -4.10 -12.31
CA GLU A 195 -10.38 -4.30 -11.72
C GLU A 195 -9.29 -4.16 -12.81
N PRO A 196 -8.93 -2.93 -13.17
CA PRO A 196 -7.99 -2.67 -14.27
C PRO A 196 -6.63 -3.32 -14.10
N ASN A 197 -6.17 -3.53 -12.85
CA ASN A 197 -4.90 -4.21 -12.56
C ASN A 197 -4.89 -5.68 -12.98
N GLN A 198 -6.05 -6.28 -13.19
CA GLN A 198 -6.22 -7.65 -13.69
C GLN A 198 -6.87 -7.68 -15.09
N GLY A 199 -6.87 -6.55 -15.79
CA GLY A 199 -7.41 -6.45 -17.15
C GLY A 199 -8.94 -6.49 -17.22
N VAL A 200 -9.64 -6.21 -16.12
CA VAL A 200 -11.10 -6.12 -16.07
C VAL A 200 -11.52 -4.65 -16.13
N GLU A 201 -11.99 -4.22 -17.29
CA GLU A 201 -12.39 -2.84 -17.54
C GLU A 201 -13.62 -2.41 -16.69
N PRO A 202 -13.79 -1.12 -16.39
CA PRO A 202 -15.01 -0.60 -15.79
C PRO A 202 -16.25 -0.96 -16.62
N ASN A 203 -17.37 -1.18 -15.94
CA ASN A 203 -18.65 -1.66 -16.50
C ASN A 203 -18.62 -3.11 -17.02
N THR A 204 -17.72 -3.94 -16.49
CA THR A 204 -17.69 -5.37 -16.80
C THR A 204 -18.58 -6.14 -15.82
N PRO A 205 -19.67 -6.78 -16.26
CA PRO A 205 -20.49 -7.61 -15.40
C PRO A 205 -19.73 -8.86 -14.95
N TRP A 206 -20.07 -9.39 -13.76
CA TRP A 206 -19.35 -10.54 -13.17
C TRP A 206 -19.28 -11.77 -14.10
N SER A 207 -20.30 -11.98 -14.92
CA SER A 207 -20.34 -13.07 -15.90
C SER A 207 -19.26 -12.98 -16.98
N LEU A 208 -18.74 -11.78 -17.24
CA LEU A 208 -17.68 -11.53 -18.23
C LEU A 208 -16.28 -11.37 -17.60
N VAL A 209 -16.20 -11.38 -16.27
CA VAL A 209 -14.88 -11.40 -15.58
C VAL A 209 -14.19 -12.73 -15.89
N PRO A 210 -12.90 -12.73 -16.28
CA PRO A 210 -12.15 -13.94 -16.62
C PRO A 210 -12.18 -15.00 -15.49
N ASP A 211 -12.09 -16.28 -15.84
CA ASP A 211 -12.16 -17.35 -14.85
C ASP A 211 -10.87 -17.46 -14.01
N ASP A 212 -9.78 -16.92 -14.49
CA ASP A 212 -8.50 -16.79 -13.78
C ASP A 212 -8.42 -15.54 -12.89
N PHE A 213 -9.51 -14.78 -12.78
CA PHE A 213 -9.61 -13.63 -11.88
C PHE A 213 -9.35 -14.05 -10.43
N LEU A 214 -8.50 -13.30 -9.77
CA LEU A 214 -8.16 -13.50 -8.36
C LEU A 214 -8.65 -12.30 -7.53
N CYS A 215 -9.20 -12.58 -6.36
CA CYS A 215 -9.53 -11.51 -5.42
C CYS A 215 -8.29 -10.64 -5.14
N PRO A 216 -8.32 -9.31 -5.34
CA PRO A 216 -7.17 -8.44 -5.12
C PRO A 216 -6.61 -8.48 -3.70
N GLU A 217 -7.48 -8.79 -2.72
CA GLU A 217 -7.09 -8.81 -1.31
C GLU A 217 -6.55 -10.17 -0.85
N CYS A 218 -7.21 -11.27 -1.21
CA CYS A 218 -6.84 -12.59 -0.69
C CYS A 218 -6.28 -13.55 -1.75
N HIS A 219 -6.29 -13.15 -3.02
CA HIS A 219 -5.77 -13.91 -4.17
C HIS A 219 -6.42 -15.29 -4.35
N LEU A 220 -7.67 -15.45 -3.90
CA LEU A 220 -8.48 -16.62 -4.18
C LEU A 220 -9.31 -16.43 -5.45
N GLY A 221 -9.61 -17.53 -6.14
CA GLY A 221 -10.31 -17.52 -7.41
C GLY A 221 -11.77 -17.08 -7.34
N LYS A 222 -12.44 -17.05 -8.49
CA LYS A 222 -13.83 -16.67 -8.64
C LYS A 222 -14.80 -17.52 -7.81
N ASP A 223 -14.44 -18.75 -7.49
CA ASP A 223 -15.25 -19.75 -6.76
C ASP A 223 -15.61 -19.34 -5.33
N VAL A 224 -14.86 -18.41 -4.73
CA VAL A 224 -15.14 -17.90 -3.37
C VAL A 224 -16.06 -16.69 -3.34
N PHE A 225 -16.51 -16.19 -4.50
CA PHE A 225 -17.38 -15.03 -4.57
C PHE A 225 -18.86 -15.43 -4.50
N MET A 226 -19.63 -14.64 -3.78
CA MET A 226 -21.07 -14.80 -3.63
C MET A 226 -21.80 -13.50 -3.98
N GLU A 227 -23.04 -13.62 -4.42
CA GLU A 227 -23.90 -12.49 -4.72
C GLU A 227 -24.26 -11.72 -3.45
N ILE A 228 -24.15 -10.40 -3.50
CA ILE A 228 -24.70 -9.54 -2.45
C ILE A 228 -26.21 -9.42 -2.71
N LYS A 229 -27.01 -10.14 -1.92
CA LYS A 229 -28.47 -9.93 -1.92
C LYS A 229 -28.71 -8.56 -1.27
N SER A 230 -29.32 -7.63 -2.01
CA SER A 230 -29.72 -6.33 -1.49
C SER A 230 -30.56 -6.51 -0.22
N LEU A 231 -30.20 -5.81 0.86
CA LEU A 231 -30.90 -5.80 2.15
C LEU A 231 -32.24 -5.02 2.10
N GLU A 232 -32.90 -4.94 0.94
CA GLU A 232 -34.16 -4.18 0.77
C GLU A 232 -35.43 -5.01 0.89
N ASP A 233 -35.37 -6.27 1.34
CA ASP A 233 -36.55 -7.06 1.65
C ASP A 233 -36.53 -7.54 3.11
N LYS A 234 -36.81 -6.60 4.04
CA LYS A 234 -37.44 -6.88 5.35
C LYS A 234 -38.15 -5.64 5.86
#